data_a9e60849656ce09dfecec888088d6391
#
_entry.id   a9e60849656ce09dfecec888088d6391
#
_cell.length_a   1.000
_cell.length_b   1.000
_cell.length_c   1.000
_cell.angle_alpha   90.00
_cell.angle_beta   90.00
_cell.angle_gamma   90.00
#
_symmetry.space_group_name_H-M   'P 1'
#
loop_
_entity.id
_entity.type
_entity.pdbx_description
1 polymer ?
#
loop_
_entity_poly.entity_id
_entity_poly.type
_entity_poly.pdbx_seq_one_letter_code
_entity_poly.pdbx_strand_id
1 'polypeptide(L)'
;MIDESRVAGGALSPDGVAADVALAEVRRLRAGDRPTHGGRLFAYVYDPAVPGLDELAAAAHRESAHVNGLDPTAFPSLLAMENALVGAAGRVLGGGPGTTAPDVVGSVTSGGTESLILAVKAARDAHPEITAPRIVVPSSAHAAFAKAAHYLRVALDVVPVSVDTLRPDPAALAAAIRPETVLVACSAPSYAHGVVDPVAEIAAVAADAGVRCHVDACFGGWTLPYLRRLGEPVPAFDFTVPGVTSISVDLHKYAYAPKGVSVLLHRDAALRAPQYFAYADWPGYTMINPVIASTRSGGPIAAAYATLRHLGDAGYLRLAAVTRDAVAGLADAVRAVDGLRLLAEPESTVVCFTATEGGPDLFVLVDELTARGWHTQPQLSYAGLPASVHLTVTASVAPRVAEFGPDLAAAVEAAHAAGPVRLPAELAALVGALTPEALTPDLVVGLAAGLGLGDGGSDAGDGGGDGPGAGPLPERMALVNTLLDAAPPALRERLLVEFVGLLQRPTWGSDD
;
A
#
# COMPACT_ATOMS: atom_id res chain seq x y z
N MET A 1 -3.16 -24.92 -3.41
CA MET A 1 -2.96 -25.13 -4.85
C MET A 1 -4.26 -24.82 -5.57
N ILE A 2 -4.26 -23.85 -6.45
CA ILE A 2 -5.36 -23.67 -7.40
C ILE A 2 -5.15 -24.77 -8.43
N ASP A 3 -6.04 -25.73 -8.48
CA ASP A 3 -6.07 -26.71 -9.54
C ASP A 3 -6.55 -26.00 -10.81
N GLU A 4 -5.58 -25.53 -11.62
CA GLU A 4 -5.85 -24.77 -12.86
C GLU A 4 -6.63 -25.60 -13.89
N SER A 5 -6.61 -26.93 -13.82
CA SER A 5 -7.41 -27.81 -14.69
C SER A 5 -8.92 -27.72 -14.45
N ARG A 6 -9.33 -27.01 -13.40
CA ARG A 6 -10.73 -26.83 -13.00
C ARG A 6 -11.26 -25.40 -13.17
N VAL A 7 -10.44 -24.44 -13.57
CA VAL A 7 -10.94 -23.18 -14.12
C VAL A 7 -11.28 -23.50 -15.55
N ALA A 8 -12.58 -23.48 -15.90
CA ALA A 8 -12.99 -23.66 -17.28
C ALA A 8 -12.13 -22.73 -18.13
N GLY A 9 -11.34 -23.31 -19.03
CA GLY A 9 -10.37 -22.55 -19.81
C GLY A 9 -11.07 -21.38 -20.48
N GLY A 10 -10.40 -20.28 -20.77
CA GLY A 10 -10.91 -18.97 -21.16
C GLY A 10 -11.95 -18.88 -22.29
N ALA A 11 -12.44 -20.02 -22.81
CA ALA A 11 -13.59 -20.08 -23.68
C ALA A 11 -14.90 -19.97 -22.88
N LEU A 12 -15.78 -19.07 -23.30
CA LEU A 12 -17.10 -18.98 -22.71
C LEU A 12 -17.88 -20.26 -23.08
N SER A 13 -18.49 -20.90 -22.08
CA SER A 13 -19.42 -22.01 -22.34
C SER A 13 -20.57 -21.53 -23.24
N PRO A 14 -20.94 -22.26 -24.30
CA PRO A 14 -22.03 -21.87 -25.20
C PRO A 14 -23.34 -21.57 -24.48
N ASP A 15 -23.68 -22.35 -23.46
CA ASP A 15 -24.93 -22.26 -22.72
C ASP A 15 -24.82 -21.49 -21.43
N GLY A 16 -23.61 -21.04 -21.06
CA GLY A 16 -23.32 -20.42 -19.74
C GLY A 16 -23.45 -21.43 -18.59
N VAL A 17 -23.49 -20.92 -17.36
CA VAL A 17 -23.70 -21.71 -16.14
C VAL A 17 -24.75 -21.03 -15.23
N ALA A 18 -25.38 -21.78 -14.34
CA ALA A 18 -26.30 -21.20 -13.37
C ALA A 18 -25.58 -20.25 -12.41
N ALA A 19 -26.27 -19.22 -11.91
CA ALA A 19 -25.69 -18.17 -11.10
C ALA A 19 -25.05 -18.68 -9.80
N ASP A 20 -25.62 -19.70 -9.18
CA ASP A 20 -25.09 -20.34 -7.98
C ASP A 20 -23.80 -21.12 -8.28
N VAL A 21 -23.69 -21.75 -9.46
CA VAL A 21 -22.48 -22.41 -9.94
C VAL A 21 -21.37 -21.39 -10.16
N ALA A 22 -21.63 -20.29 -10.88
CA ALA A 22 -20.66 -19.22 -11.10
C ALA A 22 -20.17 -18.63 -9.76
N LEU A 23 -21.07 -18.42 -8.79
CA LEU A 23 -20.70 -17.93 -7.46
C LEU A 23 -19.89 -18.97 -6.66
N ALA A 24 -20.19 -20.26 -6.82
CA ALA A 24 -19.43 -21.34 -6.19
C ALA A 24 -17.99 -21.41 -6.74
N GLU A 25 -17.80 -21.16 -8.03
CA GLU A 25 -16.46 -21.05 -8.66
C GLU A 25 -15.64 -19.90 -8.06
N VAL A 26 -16.23 -18.71 -7.91
CA VAL A 26 -15.56 -17.58 -7.24
C VAL A 26 -15.11 -17.96 -5.82
N ARG A 27 -15.99 -18.62 -5.04
CA ARG A 27 -15.66 -19.09 -3.69
C ARG A 27 -14.52 -20.12 -3.70
N ARG A 28 -14.52 -21.03 -4.66
CA ARG A 28 -13.48 -22.03 -4.83
C ARG A 28 -12.13 -21.38 -5.18
N LEU A 29 -12.11 -20.41 -6.10
CA LEU A 29 -10.90 -19.66 -6.44
C LEU A 29 -10.32 -18.94 -5.23
N ARG A 30 -11.18 -18.42 -4.34
CA ARG A 30 -10.77 -17.76 -3.12
C ARG A 30 -10.33 -18.68 -1.97
N ALA A 31 -10.54 -19.98 -2.10
CA ALA A 31 -10.24 -20.92 -1.00
C ALA A 31 -8.75 -20.96 -0.62
N GLY A 32 -7.85 -20.56 -1.54
CA GLY A 32 -6.41 -20.43 -1.30
C GLY A 32 -5.97 -19.06 -0.76
N ASP A 33 -6.88 -18.09 -0.63
CA ASP A 33 -6.54 -16.75 -0.13
C ASP A 33 -6.18 -16.82 1.36
N ARG A 34 -5.26 -15.93 1.78
CA ARG A 34 -5.01 -15.71 3.20
C ARG A 34 -6.25 -15.14 3.88
N PRO A 35 -6.54 -15.52 5.16
CA PRO A 35 -7.68 -14.99 5.88
C PRO A 35 -7.63 -13.45 5.99
N THR A 36 -8.65 -12.77 5.50
CA THR A 36 -8.77 -11.30 5.57
C THR A 36 -9.28 -10.81 6.93
N HIS A 37 -9.75 -11.71 7.80
CA HIS A 37 -10.25 -11.45 9.13
C HIS A 37 -9.51 -12.25 10.18
N GLY A 38 -9.63 -11.86 11.44
CA GLY A 38 -9.13 -12.60 12.60
C GLY A 38 -7.75 -12.19 13.11
N GLY A 39 -7.14 -11.12 12.55
CA GLY A 39 -5.99 -10.44 13.15
C GLY A 39 -4.66 -11.17 13.05
N ARG A 40 -4.50 -12.11 12.11
CA ARG A 40 -3.22 -12.81 11.87
C ARG A 40 -2.50 -12.41 10.58
N LEU A 41 -3.07 -11.47 9.81
CA LEU A 41 -2.48 -10.92 8.59
C LEU A 41 -2.12 -9.46 8.85
N PHE A 42 -0.83 -9.17 8.93
CA PHE A 42 -0.27 -7.85 9.26
C PHE A 42 0.04 -6.98 8.05
N ALA A 43 -0.59 -7.27 6.91
CA ALA A 43 -0.43 -6.51 5.67
C ALA A 43 -1.70 -6.60 4.82
N TYR A 44 -1.83 -5.70 3.84
CA TYR A 44 -2.83 -5.72 2.76
C TYR A 44 -4.28 -5.52 3.15
N VAL A 45 -4.73 -5.93 4.35
CA VAL A 45 -6.12 -5.82 4.82
C VAL A 45 -6.23 -4.94 6.06
N TYR A 46 -7.41 -4.31 6.20
CA TYR A 46 -7.72 -3.44 7.33
C TYR A 46 -9.06 -3.92 7.91
N ASP A 47 -8.96 -4.75 8.94
CA ASP A 47 -10.11 -5.38 9.58
C ASP A 47 -10.41 -4.69 10.92
N PRO A 48 -11.57 -4.02 11.07
CA PRO A 48 -11.96 -3.41 12.34
C PRO A 48 -12.56 -4.42 13.33
N ALA A 49 -12.82 -5.67 12.90
CA ALA A 49 -13.56 -6.68 13.66
C ALA A 49 -14.92 -6.18 14.17
N VAL A 50 -15.64 -5.40 13.35
CA VAL A 50 -16.99 -4.88 13.68
C VAL A 50 -18.03 -5.78 13.04
N PRO A 51 -18.86 -6.48 13.84
CA PRO A 51 -19.89 -7.36 13.30
C PRO A 51 -20.88 -6.62 12.38
N GLY A 52 -21.23 -7.23 11.26
CA GLY A 52 -22.20 -6.71 10.29
C GLY A 52 -21.70 -5.59 9.39
N LEU A 53 -20.44 -5.14 9.55
CA LEU A 53 -19.90 -4.05 8.73
C LEU A 53 -19.69 -4.47 7.27
N ASP A 54 -19.22 -5.69 7.04
CA ASP A 54 -19.00 -6.21 5.68
C ASP A 54 -20.32 -6.41 4.94
N GLU A 55 -21.34 -6.92 5.63
CA GLU A 55 -22.69 -7.08 5.08
C GLU A 55 -23.28 -5.72 4.69
N LEU A 56 -23.12 -4.70 5.55
CA LEU A 56 -23.55 -3.34 5.25
C LEU A 56 -22.81 -2.79 4.03
N ALA A 57 -21.49 -2.92 4.00
CA ALA A 57 -20.67 -2.44 2.89
C ALA A 57 -21.02 -3.14 1.57
N ALA A 58 -21.22 -4.46 1.59
CA ALA A 58 -21.64 -5.24 0.44
C ALA A 58 -23.05 -4.85 -0.05
N ALA A 59 -23.97 -4.60 0.87
CA ALA A 59 -25.33 -4.14 0.53
C ALA A 59 -25.28 -2.75 -0.13
N ALA A 60 -24.56 -1.79 0.45
CA ALA A 60 -24.41 -0.45 -0.12
C ALA A 60 -23.71 -0.48 -1.50
N HIS A 61 -22.69 -1.34 -1.65
CA HIS A 61 -22.03 -1.55 -2.94
C HIS A 61 -23.05 -2.02 -4.00
N ARG A 62 -23.86 -3.00 -3.69
CA ARG A 62 -24.88 -3.56 -4.60
C ARG A 62 -25.92 -2.52 -5.01
N GLU A 63 -26.38 -1.67 -4.08
CA GLU A 63 -27.34 -0.58 -4.38
C GLU A 63 -26.81 0.42 -5.41
N SER A 64 -25.49 0.58 -5.53
CA SER A 64 -24.86 1.56 -6.42
C SER A 64 -23.95 0.92 -7.48
N ALA A 65 -24.05 -0.40 -7.72
CA ALA A 65 -23.17 -1.13 -8.64
C ALA A 65 -23.23 -0.62 -10.09
N HIS A 66 -24.39 -0.10 -10.52
CA HIS A 66 -24.62 0.42 -11.86
C HIS A 66 -24.49 1.95 -11.97
N VAL A 67 -24.22 2.64 -10.85
CA VAL A 67 -24.04 4.08 -10.81
C VAL A 67 -22.57 4.41 -11.09
N ASN A 68 -22.34 5.49 -11.85
CA ASN A 68 -20.97 5.96 -12.14
C ASN A 68 -20.90 7.50 -12.15
N GLY A 69 -19.68 8.03 -12.06
CA GLY A 69 -19.41 9.47 -11.95
C GLY A 69 -19.11 10.16 -13.29
N LEU A 70 -19.51 9.61 -14.43
CA LEU A 70 -19.25 10.22 -15.74
C LEU A 70 -20.10 11.50 -15.91
N ASP A 71 -21.38 11.39 -15.60
CA ASP A 71 -22.33 12.50 -15.69
C ASP A 71 -23.03 12.71 -14.33
N PRO A 72 -22.68 13.79 -13.60
CA PRO A 72 -23.28 14.08 -12.30
C PRO A 72 -24.77 14.46 -12.39
N THR A 73 -25.28 14.81 -13.57
CA THR A 73 -26.71 15.10 -13.76
C THR A 73 -27.52 13.83 -13.88
N ALA A 74 -26.93 12.75 -14.41
CA ALA A 74 -27.55 11.44 -14.48
C ALA A 74 -27.56 10.73 -13.13
N PHE A 75 -26.46 10.87 -12.36
CA PHE A 75 -26.29 10.21 -11.07
C PHE A 75 -25.91 11.19 -9.95
N PRO A 76 -26.79 12.12 -9.56
CA PRO A 76 -26.49 13.12 -8.54
C PRO A 76 -26.23 12.53 -7.16
N SER A 77 -26.73 11.33 -6.87
CA SER A 77 -26.48 10.60 -5.63
C SER A 77 -24.99 10.29 -5.43
N LEU A 78 -24.28 9.96 -6.52
CA LEU A 78 -22.86 9.66 -6.44
C LEU A 78 -22.06 10.91 -6.07
N LEU A 79 -22.34 12.04 -6.72
CA LEU A 79 -21.70 13.30 -6.39
C LEU A 79 -21.98 13.71 -4.93
N ALA A 80 -23.19 13.49 -4.43
CA ALA A 80 -23.54 13.77 -3.03
C ALA A 80 -22.71 12.90 -2.05
N MET A 81 -22.55 11.60 -2.35
CA MET A 81 -21.73 10.70 -1.54
C MET A 81 -20.24 11.09 -1.61
N GLU A 82 -19.69 11.39 -2.79
CA GLU A 82 -18.31 11.87 -2.93
C GLU A 82 -18.06 13.12 -2.08
N ASN A 83 -18.92 14.13 -2.21
CA ASN A 83 -18.79 15.39 -1.45
C ASN A 83 -18.85 15.14 0.06
N ALA A 84 -19.69 14.21 0.52
CA ALA A 84 -19.75 13.84 1.92
C ALA A 84 -18.45 13.14 2.41
N LEU A 85 -17.87 12.25 1.60
CA LEU A 85 -16.60 11.60 1.90
C LEU A 85 -15.43 12.59 1.95
N VAL A 86 -15.37 13.50 0.96
CA VAL A 86 -14.37 14.59 0.91
C VAL A 86 -14.52 15.50 2.13
N GLY A 87 -15.76 15.89 2.47
CA GLY A 87 -16.05 16.72 3.64
C GLY A 87 -15.66 16.05 4.95
N ALA A 88 -15.92 14.73 5.09
CA ALA A 88 -15.53 13.97 6.27
C ALA A 88 -14.00 13.90 6.39
N ALA A 89 -13.29 13.56 5.31
CA ALA A 89 -11.83 13.52 5.28
C ALA A 89 -11.22 14.90 5.58
N GLY A 90 -11.76 15.96 4.98
CA GLY A 90 -11.33 17.34 5.24
C GLY A 90 -11.43 17.69 6.73
N ARG A 91 -12.56 17.39 7.38
CA ARG A 91 -12.75 17.66 8.83
C ARG A 91 -11.79 16.87 9.71
N VAL A 92 -11.59 15.59 9.43
CA VAL A 92 -10.65 14.73 10.17
C VAL A 92 -9.23 15.28 10.08
N LEU A 93 -8.88 15.89 8.93
CA LEU A 93 -7.56 16.45 8.65
C LEU A 93 -7.46 17.98 8.88
N GLY A 94 -8.30 18.51 9.75
CA GLY A 94 -8.19 19.90 10.21
C GLY A 94 -8.64 20.97 9.20
N GLY A 95 -9.35 20.58 8.14
CA GLY A 95 -9.90 21.48 7.14
C GLY A 95 -11.40 21.71 7.28
N GLY A 96 -11.91 22.71 6.55
CA GLY A 96 -13.32 23.06 6.46
C GLY A 96 -13.73 24.29 7.26
N PRO A 97 -15.00 24.70 7.18
CA PRO A 97 -15.49 25.93 7.80
C PRO A 97 -15.16 26.04 9.29
N GLY A 98 -14.66 27.20 9.71
CA GLY A 98 -14.28 27.47 11.10
C GLY A 98 -12.87 27.03 11.49
N THR A 99 -12.07 26.49 10.57
CA THR A 99 -10.67 26.09 10.77
C THR A 99 -9.70 27.09 10.10
N THR A 100 -8.40 26.84 10.24
CA THR A 100 -7.33 27.61 9.54
C THR A 100 -7.24 27.30 8.05
N ALA A 101 -7.98 26.28 7.57
CA ALA A 101 -8.07 25.87 6.17
C ALA A 101 -9.57 25.72 5.77
N PRO A 102 -10.34 26.81 5.69
CA PRO A 102 -11.79 26.76 5.49
C PRO A 102 -12.20 26.26 4.11
N ASP A 103 -11.35 26.43 3.10
CA ASP A 103 -11.66 26.24 1.68
C ASP A 103 -11.18 24.90 1.13
N VAL A 104 -10.87 23.92 2.02
CA VAL A 104 -10.43 22.58 1.62
C VAL A 104 -11.45 21.94 0.70
N VAL A 105 -10.95 21.45 -0.43
CA VAL A 105 -11.70 20.73 -1.46
C VAL A 105 -10.96 19.44 -1.81
N GLY A 106 -11.63 18.52 -2.51
CA GLY A 106 -10.98 17.25 -2.88
C GLY A 106 -11.75 16.48 -3.93
N SER A 107 -11.23 15.28 -4.20
CA SER A 107 -11.84 14.31 -5.10
C SER A 107 -11.64 12.91 -4.53
N VAL A 108 -12.64 12.03 -4.71
CA VAL A 108 -12.48 10.60 -4.45
C VAL A 108 -11.66 9.99 -5.59
N THR A 109 -10.69 9.14 -5.22
CA THR A 109 -9.82 8.38 -6.12
C THR A 109 -9.96 6.88 -5.84
N SER A 110 -9.42 6.04 -6.72
CA SER A 110 -9.47 4.58 -6.58
C SER A 110 -8.50 4.03 -5.53
N GLY A 111 -7.55 4.84 -5.05
CA GLY A 111 -6.55 4.43 -4.08
C GLY A 111 -5.42 5.45 -3.94
N GLY A 112 -4.57 5.26 -2.92
CA GLY A 112 -3.46 6.16 -2.62
C GLY A 112 -2.52 6.37 -3.81
N THR A 113 -2.21 5.33 -4.56
CA THR A 113 -1.36 5.46 -5.76
C THR A 113 -1.94 6.46 -6.77
N GLU A 114 -3.25 6.41 -7.05
CA GLU A 114 -3.90 7.39 -7.92
C GLU A 114 -3.85 8.79 -7.31
N SER A 115 -4.12 8.91 -6.00
CA SER A 115 -4.03 10.18 -5.29
C SER A 115 -2.64 10.83 -5.42
N LEU A 116 -1.57 10.04 -5.25
CA LEU A 116 -0.20 10.52 -5.36
C LEU A 116 0.16 10.91 -6.81
N ILE A 117 -0.26 10.13 -7.81
CA ILE A 117 -0.07 10.48 -9.22
C ILE A 117 -0.79 11.80 -9.54
N LEU A 118 -2.02 11.99 -9.05
CA LEU A 118 -2.79 13.21 -9.27
C LEU A 118 -2.22 14.42 -8.53
N ALA A 119 -1.65 14.23 -7.34
CA ALA A 119 -0.95 15.29 -6.62
C ALA A 119 0.27 15.80 -7.40
N VAL A 120 1.08 14.87 -7.94
CA VAL A 120 2.22 15.21 -8.81
C VAL A 120 1.76 15.84 -10.12
N LYS A 121 0.69 15.32 -10.75
CA LYS A 121 0.08 15.91 -11.95
C LYS A 121 -0.37 17.34 -11.68
N ALA A 122 -1.12 17.57 -10.60
CA ALA A 122 -1.62 18.90 -10.26
C ALA A 122 -0.50 19.92 -9.99
N ALA A 123 0.61 19.46 -9.40
CA ALA A 123 1.79 20.29 -9.19
C ALA A 123 2.50 20.62 -10.51
N ARG A 124 2.71 19.62 -11.38
CA ARG A 124 3.32 19.80 -12.71
C ARG A 124 2.48 20.74 -13.60
N ASP A 125 1.19 20.46 -13.69
CA ASP A 125 0.30 21.16 -14.64
C ASP A 125 -0.05 22.59 -14.18
N ALA A 126 0.28 22.94 -12.92
CA ALA A 126 0.22 24.32 -12.43
C ALA A 126 1.35 25.20 -12.98
N HIS A 127 2.41 24.58 -13.52
CA HIS A 127 3.61 25.26 -13.99
C HIS A 127 3.96 24.81 -15.43
N PRO A 128 3.11 25.13 -16.42
CA PRO A 128 3.31 24.72 -17.81
C PRO A 128 4.58 25.35 -18.44
N GLU A 129 5.10 26.40 -17.83
CA GLU A 129 6.34 27.06 -18.22
C GLU A 129 7.59 26.26 -17.85
N ILE A 130 7.50 25.32 -16.88
CA ILE A 130 8.61 24.47 -16.46
C ILE A 130 8.67 23.23 -17.35
N THR A 131 9.63 23.20 -18.28
CA THR A 131 9.75 22.13 -19.28
C THR A 131 10.37 20.83 -18.74
N ALA A 132 11.10 20.89 -17.63
CA ALA A 132 11.73 19.76 -16.96
C ALA A 132 11.36 19.72 -15.45
N PRO A 133 10.07 19.54 -15.11
CA PRO A 133 9.62 19.58 -13.73
C PRO A 133 10.24 18.48 -12.87
N ARG A 134 10.41 18.79 -11.59
CA ARG A 134 11.03 17.91 -10.59
C ARG A 134 10.17 17.83 -9.34
N ILE A 135 10.27 16.71 -8.62
CA ILE A 135 9.73 16.57 -7.28
C ILE A 135 10.83 16.13 -6.31
N VAL A 136 10.77 16.59 -5.08
CA VAL A 136 11.69 16.24 -4.00
C VAL A 136 10.94 15.40 -2.97
N VAL A 137 11.48 14.21 -2.65
CA VAL A 137 10.86 13.28 -1.71
C VAL A 137 11.92 12.66 -0.78
N PRO A 138 11.58 12.28 0.47
CA PRO A 138 12.47 11.48 1.31
C PRO A 138 12.62 10.06 0.75
N SER A 139 13.71 9.38 1.07
CA SER A 139 13.94 7.99 0.66
C SER A 139 12.96 6.99 1.29
N SER A 140 12.23 7.40 2.31
CA SER A 140 11.12 6.66 2.95
C SER A 140 9.76 6.86 2.26
N ALA A 141 9.67 7.74 1.26
CA ALA A 141 8.43 8.02 0.54
C ALA A 141 7.92 6.79 -0.19
N HIS A 142 6.60 6.66 -0.28
CA HIS A 142 5.98 5.53 -0.96
C HIS A 142 6.37 5.47 -2.44
N ALA A 143 6.64 4.26 -2.96
CA ALA A 143 7.08 4.01 -4.33
C ALA A 143 6.13 4.57 -5.42
N ALA A 144 4.89 4.91 -5.07
CA ALA A 144 3.95 5.57 -5.97
C ALA A 144 4.43 6.95 -6.44
N PHE A 145 5.33 7.65 -5.71
CA PHE A 145 5.96 8.87 -6.21
C PHE A 145 6.94 8.58 -7.35
N ALA A 146 7.73 7.50 -7.26
CA ALA A 146 8.58 7.06 -8.36
C ALA A 146 7.73 6.65 -9.58
N LYS A 147 6.61 5.96 -9.37
CA LYS A 147 5.65 5.63 -10.41
C LYS A 147 5.03 6.89 -11.05
N ALA A 148 4.65 7.87 -10.24
CA ALA A 148 4.13 9.15 -10.73
C ALA A 148 5.18 9.89 -11.57
N ALA A 149 6.41 9.97 -11.08
CA ALA A 149 7.53 10.59 -11.78
C ALA A 149 7.78 9.94 -13.13
N HIS A 150 7.79 8.60 -13.18
CA HIS A 150 7.94 7.83 -14.41
C HIS A 150 6.81 8.09 -15.42
N TYR A 151 5.54 8.01 -15.00
CA TYR A 151 4.39 8.18 -15.88
C TYR A 151 4.23 9.61 -16.39
N LEU A 152 4.52 10.59 -15.55
CA LEU A 152 4.31 12.00 -15.83
C LEU A 152 5.54 12.69 -16.40
N ARG A 153 6.66 11.98 -16.61
CA ARG A 153 7.94 12.55 -17.08
C ARG A 153 8.46 13.68 -16.18
N VAL A 154 8.32 13.49 -14.87
CA VAL A 154 8.82 14.41 -13.83
C VAL A 154 10.10 13.81 -13.25
N ALA A 155 11.14 14.60 -13.05
CA ALA A 155 12.36 14.12 -12.40
C ALA A 155 12.13 13.91 -10.90
N LEU A 156 12.77 12.88 -10.34
CA LEU A 156 12.65 12.50 -8.93
C LEU A 156 13.97 12.76 -8.22
N ASP A 157 13.99 13.69 -7.26
CA ASP A 157 15.09 13.94 -6.36
C ASP A 157 14.80 13.28 -5.01
N VAL A 158 15.59 12.27 -4.65
CA VAL A 158 15.42 11.50 -3.42
C VAL A 158 16.43 11.97 -2.38
N VAL A 159 15.94 12.40 -1.22
CA VAL A 159 16.76 12.82 -0.08
C VAL A 159 16.81 11.68 0.95
N PRO A 160 18.00 11.20 1.34
CA PRO A 160 18.12 10.14 2.32
C PRO A 160 17.49 10.50 3.66
N VAL A 161 16.83 9.54 4.30
CA VAL A 161 16.44 9.66 5.71
C VAL A 161 17.61 9.27 6.63
N SER A 162 17.63 9.80 7.84
CA SER A 162 18.58 9.38 8.87
C SER A 162 18.35 7.92 9.24
N VAL A 163 19.41 7.13 9.35
CA VAL A 163 19.33 5.74 9.81
C VAL A 163 18.93 5.62 11.29
N ASP A 164 19.16 6.68 12.09
CA ASP A 164 18.85 6.71 13.52
C ASP A 164 17.39 7.11 13.79
N THR A 165 16.88 8.09 13.04
CA THR A 165 15.54 8.66 13.27
C THR A 165 14.51 8.21 12.25
N LEU A 166 14.94 7.64 11.13
CA LEU A 166 14.13 7.22 9.97
C LEU A 166 13.36 8.38 9.32
N ARG A 167 13.78 9.63 9.62
CA ARG A 167 13.18 10.87 9.13
C ARG A 167 14.12 11.60 8.18
N PRO A 168 13.58 12.33 7.20
CA PRO A 168 14.38 13.25 6.40
C PRO A 168 14.81 14.46 7.24
N ASP A 169 15.99 15.00 6.91
CA ASP A 169 16.41 16.31 7.40
C ASP A 169 15.74 17.42 6.55
N PRO A 170 14.93 18.32 7.15
CA PRO A 170 14.32 19.44 6.43
C PRO A 170 15.34 20.33 5.71
N ALA A 171 16.54 20.50 6.26
CA ALA A 171 17.59 21.29 5.62
C ALA A 171 18.15 20.60 4.36
N ALA A 172 18.26 19.27 4.39
CA ALA A 172 18.65 18.51 3.21
C ALA A 172 17.57 18.56 2.11
N LEU A 173 16.29 18.51 2.48
CA LEU A 173 15.19 18.73 1.54
C LEU A 173 15.22 20.13 0.94
N ALA A 174 15.47 21.18 1.76
CA ALA A 174 15.63 22.55 1.28
C ALA A 174 16.76 22.66 0.23
N ALA A 175 17.89 22.04 0.52
CA ALA A 175 19.06 22.04 -0.38
C ALA A 175 18.81 21.30 -1.71
N ALA A 176 17.84 20.37 -1.74
CA ALA A 176 17.45 19.63 -2.94
C ALA A 176 16.44 20.39 -3.82
N ILE A 177 15.80 21.45 -3.31
CA ILE A 177 14.85 22.27 -4.08
C ILE A 177 15.63 23.08 -5.14
N ARG A 178 15.13 23.06 -6.36
CA ARG A 178 15.67 23.75 -7.53
C ARG A 178 14.58 24.60 -8.18
N PRO A 179 14.91 25.51 -9.10
CA PRO A 179 13.92 26.33 -9.81
C PRO A 179 12.83 25.51 -10.52
N GLU A 180 13.15 24.28 -10.95
CA GLU A 180 12.24 23.37 -11.64
C GLU A 180 11.43 22.49 -10.67
N THR A 181 11.64 22.60 -9.35
CA THR A 181 10.91 21.82 -8.34
C THR A 181 9.48 22.33 -8.23
N VAL A 182 8.51 21.46 -8.47
CA VAL A 182 7.07 21.79 -8.43
C VAL A 182 6.38 21.23 -7.17
N LEU A 183 7.00 20.23 -6.51
CA LEU A 183 6.43 19.57 -5.34
C LEU A 183 7.52 19.07 -4.39
N VAL A 184 7.33 19.29 -3.11
CA VAL A 184 8.00 18.55 -2.03
C VAL A 184 6.94 17.64 -1.40
N ALA A 185 7.30 16.37 -1.14
CA ALA A 185 6.39 15.44 -0.45
C ALA A 185 7.02 14.94 0.86
N CYS A 186 6.16 14.60 1.81
CA CYS A 186 6.47 13.96 3.08
C CYS A 186 5.35 12.99 3.47
N SER A 187 5.55 12.18 4.50
CA SER A 187 4.63 11.10 4.88
C SER A 187 4.15 11.22 6.32
N ALA A 188 2.88 10.88 6.53
CA ALA A 188 2.29 10.80 7.86
C ALA A 188 1.42 9.52 8.03
N PRO A 189 2.05 8.39 8.44
CA PRO A 189 3.48 8.13 8.55
C PRO A 189 4.09 7.58 7.24
N SER A 190 5.41 7.41 7.21
CA SER A 190 6.07 6.57 6.20
C SER A 190 5.57 5.13 6.31
N TYR A 191 5.24 4.50 5.18
CA TYR A 191 4.71 3.13 5.20
C TYR A 191 5.69 2.14 5.81
N ALA A 192 6.96 2.21 5.39
CA ALA A 192 7.96 1.21 5.78
C ALA A 192 8.18 1.13 7.30
N HIS A 193 8.22 2.26 7.99
CA HIS A 193 8.66 2.31 9.38
C HIS A 193 7.61 2.82 10.36
N GLY A 194 6.50 3.38 9.87
CA GLY A 194 5.44 3.93 10.70
C GLY A 194 5.78 5.26 11.39
N VAL A 195 6.84 5.93 10.95
CA VAL A 195 7.35 7.18 11.51
C VAL A 195 6.76 8.38 10.78
N VAL A 196 6.29 9.38 11.52
CA VAL A 196 5.75 10.63 10.96
C VAL A 196 6.91 11.58 10.64
N ASP A 197 7.00 12.03 9.39
CA ASP A 197 8.00 13.01 8.97
C ASP A 197 7.82 14.35 9.68
N PRO A 198 8.85 15.22 9.77
CA PRO A 198 8.76 16.56 10.35
C PRO A 198 7.99 17.51 9.40
N VAL A 199 6.68 17.27 9.27
CA VAL A 199 5.81 17.89 8.26
C VAL A 199 5.78 19.42 8.39
N ALA A 200 5.78 19.94 9.62
CA ALA A 200 5.71 21.39 9.85
C ALA A 200 6.95 22.11 9.28
N GLU A 201 8.12 21.55 9.52
CA GLU A 201 9.40 22.07 9.04
C GLU A 201 9.53 21.91 7.53
N ILE A 202 9.12 20.78 6.98
CA ILE A 202 9.14 20.52 5.52
C ILE A 202 8.17 21.45 4.79
N ALA A 203 6.97 21.65 5.34
CA ALA A 203 5.99 22.56 4.75
C ALA A 203 6.45 24.01 4.77
N ALA A 204 7.16 24.43 5.82
CA ALA A 204 7.77 25.76 5.89
C ALA A 204 8.83 25.93 4.80
N VAL A 205 9.76 24.96 4.67
CA VAL A 205 10.79 24.95 3.61
C VAL A 205 10.16 25.04 2.21
N ALA A 206 9.12 24.26 1.95
CA ALA A 206 8.42 24.28 0.66
C ALA A 206 7.74 25.65 0.41
N ALA A 207 7.10 26.21 1.43
CA ALA A 207 6.42 27.51 1.36
C ALA A 207 7.42 28.65 1.10
N ASP A 208 8.55 28.67 1.78
CA ASP A 208 9.62 29.67 1.60
C ASP A 208 10.19 29.63 0.17
N ALA A 209 10.21 28.45 -0.44
CA ALA A 209 10.64 28.26 -1.83
C ALA A 209 9.52 28.51 -2.87
N GLY A 210 8.29 28.78 -2.43
CA GLY A 210 7.12 28.90 -3.33
C GLY A 210 6.69 27.59 -4.00
N VAL A 211 7.07 26.44 -3.42
CA VAL A 211 6.82 25.09 -3.94
C VAL A 211 5.64 24.45 -3.19
N ARG A 212 4.85 23.62 -3.87
CA ARG A 212 3.76 22.87 -3.22
C ARG A 212 4.31 21.83 -2.24
N CYS A 213 3.61 21.66 -1.10
CA CYS A 213 3.89 20.61 -0.14
C CYS A 213 2.72 19.61 -0.10
N HIS A 214 3.01 18.34 -0.41
CA HIS A 214 2.05 17.25 -0.31
C HIS A 214 2.37 16.34 0.87
N VAL A 215 1.36 16.02 1.68
CA VAL A 215 1.47 15.03 2.75
C VAL A 215 0.82 13.73 2.29
N ASP A 216 1.64 12.70 2.10
CA ASP A 216 1.13 11.34 1.94
C ASP A 216 0.68 10.80 3.31
N ALA A 217 -0.58 10.98 3.60
CA ALA A 217 -1.26 10.43 4.76
C ALA A 217 -2.19 9.27 4.38
N CYS A 218 -1.94 8.61 3.25
CA CYS A 218 -2.72 7.45 2.79
C CYS A 218 -2.88 6.39 3.87
N PHE A 219 -1.83 6.16 4.64
CA PHE A 219 -1.82 5.18 5.71
C PHE A 219 -2.40 5.73 7.01
N GLY A 220 -1.89 6.86 7.52
CA GLY A 220 -2.20 7.37 8.86
C GLY A 220 -3.25 8.46 8.92
N GLY A 221 -3.63 9.07 7.79
CA GLY A 221 -4.47 10.27 7.79
C GLY A 221 -5.84 10.10 8.44
N TRP A 222 -6.39 8.88 8.45
CA TRP A 222 -7.64 8.62 9.16
C TRP A 222 -7.44 8.29 10.64
N THR A 223 -6.34 7.65 11.05
CA THR A 223 -6.17 7.17 12.42
C THR A 223 -5.34 8.10 13.31
N LEU A 224 -4.30 8.76 12.78
CA LEU A 224 -3.44 9.66 13.54
C LEU A 224 -4.19 10.79 14.26
N PRO A 225 -5.20 11.45 13.65
CA PRO A 225 -6.02 12.45 14.35
C PRO A 225 -6.78 11.88 15.56
N TYR A 226 -7.23 10.62 15.49
CA TYR A 226 -7.89 9.95 16.61
C TYR A 226 -6.89 9.56 17.70
N LEU A 227 -5.68 9.09 17.33
CA LEU A 227 -4.60 8.84 18.28
C LEU A 227 -4.22 10.12 19.04
N ARG A 228 -4.13 11.27 18.36
CA ARG A 228 -3.91 12.58 18.99
C ARG A 228 -5.01 12.92 19.99
N ARG A 229 -6.28 12.65 19.67
CA ARG A 229 -7.43 12.85 20.58
C ARG A 229 -7.39 11.92 21.78
N LEU A 230 -6.72 10.76 21.68
CA LEU A 230 -6.46 9.84 22.79
C LEU A 230 -5.26 10.24 23.65
N GLY A 231 -4.59 11.35 23.32
CA GLY A 231 -3.44 11.88 24.05
C GLY A 231 -2.08 11.39 23.56
N GLU A 232 -2.03 10.66 22.45
CA GLU A 232 -0.76 10.24 21.86
C GLU A 232 0.00 11.45 21.27
N PRO A 233 1.34 11.49 21.37
CA PRO A 233 2.16 12.62 20.94
C PRO A 233 2.34 12.66 19.40
N VAL A 234 1.24 12.65 18.65
CA VAL A 234 1.27 12.71 17.19
C VAL A 234 1.64 14.11 16.72
N PRO A 235 2.73 14.30 15.96
CA PRO A 235 3.10 15.60 15.41
C PRO A 235 1.99 16.19 14.52
N ALA A 236 1.99 17.52 14.34
CA ALA A 236 1.10 18.17 13.39
C ALA A 236 1.53 17.80 11.95
N PHE A 237 0.58 17.32 11.14
CA PHE A 237 0.85 16.88 9.77
C PHE A 237 -0.28 17.25 8.79
N ASP A 238 -1.39 17.70 9.31
CA ASP A 238 -2.64 17.95 8.59
C ASP A 238 -2.77 19.42 8.15
N PHE A 239 -3.96 19.84 7.70
CA PHE A 239 -4.19 21.22 7.26
C PHE A 239 -4.07 22.28 8.36
N THR A 240 -3.87 21.89 9.61
CA THR A 240 -3.48 22.84 10.68
C THR A 240 -2.05 23.35 10.49
N VAL A 241 -1.22 22.65 9.71
CA VAL A 241 0.14 23.08 9.35
C VAL A 241 0.07 24.09 8.20
N PRO A 242 0.53 25.34 8.39
CA PRO A 242 0.71 26.29 7.30
C PRO A 242 1.67 25.72 6.24
N GLY A 243 1.40 25.99 4.96
CA GLY A 243 2.26 25.51 3.86
C GLY A 243 1.89 24.12 3.32
N VAL A 244 1.16 23.27 4.04
CA VAL A 244 0.61 22.04 3.48
C VAL A 244 -0.44 22.42 2.42
N THR A 245 -0.21 22.05 1.17
CA THR A 245 -1.07 22.41 0.03
C THR A 245 -2.03 21.28 -0.35
N SER A 246 -1.65 20.01 -0.12
CA SER A 246 -2.50 18.86 -0.41
C SER A 246 -2.19 17.68 0.51
N ILE A 247 -3.19 16.82 0.72
CA ILE A 247 -3.09 15.60 1.54
C ILE A 247 -3.84 14.46 0.84
N SER A 248 -3.24 13.26 0.80
CA SER A 248 -3.91 12.02 0.41
C SER A 248 -4.26 11.18 1.62
N VAL A 249 -5.45 10.56 1.63
CA VAL A 249 -5.91 9.66 2.70
C VAL A 249 -6.72 8.51 2.14
N ASP A 250 -6.37 7.27 2.51
CA ASP A 250 -7.08 6.08 2.02
C ASP A 250 -8.23 5.71 2.96
N LEU A 251 -9.46 5.80 2.43
CA LEU A 251 -10.63 5.35 3.19
C LEU A 251 -10.68 3.81 3.31
N HIS A 252 -10.09 3.10 2.36
CA HIS A 252 -9.99 1.65 2.37
C HIS A 252 -8.83 1.10 3.23
N LYS A 253 -8.22 1.96 4.07
CA LYS A 253 -7.29 1.57 5.13
C LYS A 253 -7.98 1.76 6.49
N TYR A 254 -7.58 2.71 7.30
CA TYR A 254 -8.11 2.88 8.66
C TYR A 254 -9.48 3.58 8.75
N ALA A 255 -10.06 4.00 7.64
CA ALA A 255 -11.50 4.28 7.61
C ALA A 255 -12.34 3.02 7.34
N TYR A 256 -11.68 1.87 7.17
CA TYR A 256 -12.26 0.53 7.07
C TYR A 256 -13.28 0.33 5.95
N ALA A 257 -13.25 1.19 4.93
CA ALA A 257 -14.05 0.98 3.72
C ALA A 257 -13.48 -0.18 2.89
N PRO A 258 -14.29 -0.87 2.08
CA PRO A 258 -13.79 -1.82 1.09
C PRO A 258 -12.78 -1.17 0.13
N LYS A 259 -11.90 -2.00 -0.47
CA LYS A 259 -10.86 -1.52 -1.41
C LYS A 259 -11.46 -0.73 -2.57
N GLY A 260 -10.70 0.25 -3.08
CA GLY A 260 -11.07 1.05 -4.23
C GLY A 260 -11.53 2.48 -3.90
N VAL A 261 -11.29 2.98 -2.68
CA VAL A 261 -11.67 4.35 -2.28
C VAL A 261 -10.56 5.02 -1.48
N SER A 262 -10.10 6.16 -1.98
CA SER A 262 -9.18 7.09 -1.35
C SER A 262 -9.67 8.52 -1.59
N VAL A 263 -9.10 9.52 -0.93
CA VAL A 263 -9.41 10.94 -1.12
C VAL A 263 -8.11 11.72 -1.28
N LEU A 264 -8.05 12.53 -2.33
CA LEU A 264 -7.04 13.58 -2.49
C LEU A 264 -7.67 14.92 -2.14
N LEU A 265 -7.12 15.58 -1.13
CA LEU A 265 -7.54 16.89 -0.65
C LEU A 265 -6.54 17.96 -1.07
N HIS A 266 -7.04 19.15 -1.39
CA HIS A 266 -6.28 20.38 -1.62
C HIS A 266 -6.75 21.46 -0.67
N ARG A 267 -5.84 22.32 -0.23
CA ARG A 267 -6.16 23.43 0.68
C ARG A 267 -7.23 24.38 0.15
N ASP A 268 -7.28 24.53 -1.19
CA ASP A 268 -8.28 25.34 -1.89
C ASP A 268 -8.54 24.86 -3.32
N ALA A 269 -9.52 25.49 -3.97
CA ALA A 269 -9.94 25.16 -5.32
C ALA A 269 -8.89 25.53 -6.39
N ALA A 270 -8.07 26.56 -6.17
CA ALA A 270 -7.05 26.98 -7.12
C ALA A 270 -5.91 25.95 -7.18
N LEU A 271 -5.53 25.40 -6.02
CA LEU A 271 -4.55 24.30 -5.93
C LEU A 271 -5.08 23.01 -6.57
N ARG A 272 -6.40 22.76 -6.50
CA ARG A 272 -7.03 21.59 -7.12
C ARG A 272 -7.22 21.72 -8.63
N ALA A 273 -7.46 22.91 -9.15
CA ALA A 273 -7.85 23.11 -10.55
C ALA A 273 -6.94 22.38 -11.56
N PRO A 274 -5.60 22.37 -11.43
CA PRO A 274 -4.73 21.64 -12.35
C PRO A 274 -4.81 20.10 -12.26
N GLN A 275 -5.51 19.55 -11.25
CA GLN A 275 -5.78 18.10 -11.17
C GLN A 275 -6.71 17.64 -12.29
N TYR A 276 -7.66 18.48 -12.70
CA TYR A 276 -8.62 18.11 -13.73
C TYR A 276 -7.96 17.95 -15.09
N PHE A 277 -8.51 17.02 -15.88
CA PHE A 277 -8.28 16.95 -17.32
C PHE A 277 -9.58 17.30 -18.03
N ALA A 278 -9.53 18.24 -18.96
CA ALA A 278 -10.68 18.61 -19.79
C ALA A 278 -10.27 18.62 -21.26
N TYR A 279 -11.13 18.09 -22.13
CA TYR A 279 -10.88 18.05 -23.56
C TYR A 279 -12.20 18.12 -24.34
N ALA A 280 -12.27 19.05 -25.31
CA ALA A 280 -13.47 19.31 -26.11
C ALA A 280 -13.27 19.08 -27.61
N ASP A 281 -12.02 18.96 -28.08
CA ASP A 281 -11.69 18.82 -29.51
C ASP A 281 -11.69 17.35 -29.94
N TRP A 282 -12.87 16.73 -29.89
CA TRP A 282 -13.10 15.36 -30.37
C TRP A 282 -14.60 15.18 -30.70
N PRO A 283 -15.02 14.17 -31.49
CA PRO A 283 -16.40 14.02 -31.98
C PRO A 283 -17.42 13.51 -30.93
N GLY A 284 -17.04 13.39 -29.66
CA GLY A 284 -17.94 13.00 -28.57
C GLY A 284 -18.44 14.18 -27.75
N TYR A 285 -18.73 13.95 -26.49
CA TYR A 285 -19.09 14.96 -25.48
C TYR A 285 -17.84 15.67 -24.95
N THR A 286 -18.02 16.88 -24.40
CA THR A 286 -16.93 17.57 -23.70
C THR A 286 -16.52 16.75 -22.47
N MET A 287 -15.29 16.22 -22.48
CA MET A 287 -14.77 15.41 -21.39
C MET A 287 -14.21 16.32 -20.29
N ILE A 288 -14.52 16.00 -19.03
CA ILE A 288 -13.84 16.52 -17.85
C ILE A 288 -13.72 15.40 -16.80
N ASN A 289 -12.51 15.19 -16.28
CA ASN A 289 -12.26 14.17 -15.29
C ASN A 289 -11.37 14.68 -14.15
N PRO A 290 -11.74 14.44 -12.87
CA PRO A 290 -10.90 14.72 -11.72
C PRO A 290 -9.92 13.59 -11.39
N VAL A 291 -10.01 12.42 -12.06
CA VAL A 291 -9.27 11.18 -11.79
C VAL A 291 -8.59 10.65 -13.05
N ILE A 292 -7.76 9.63 -12.94
CA ILE A 292 -7.07 9.03 -14.10
C ILE A 292 -8.05 8.22 -14.97
N ALA A 293 -8.97 7.50 -14.35
CA ALA A 293 -10.00 6.77 -15.07
C ALA A 293 -11.05 7.71 -15.66
N SER A 294 -11.73 7.29 -16.71
CA SER A 294 -12.81 8.09 -17.35
C SER A 294 -14.00 8.33 -16.43
N THR A 295 -14.24 7.43 -15.48
CA THR A 295 -15.34 7.53 -14.51
C THR A 295 -14.96 6.85 -13.19
N ARG A 296 -15.77 7.09 -12.16
CA ARG A 296 -15.69 6.44 -10.86
C ARG A 296 -16.87 5.51 -10.66
N SER A 297 -16.63 4.31 -10.15
CA SER A 297 -17.69 3.34 -9.84
C SER A 297 -18.45 3.76 -8.58
N GLY A 298 -19.77 3.66 -8.62
CA GLY A 298 -20.63 4.00 -7.48
C GLY A 298 -20.56 2.99 -6.34
N GLY A 299 -20.37 1.71 -6.63
CA GLY A 299 -20.35 0.67 -5.61
C GLY A 299 -19.35 0.91 -4.48
N PRO A 300 -18.04 1.07 -4.76
CA PRO A 300 -17.04 1.36 -3.73
C PRO A 300 -17.31 2.66 -2.95
N ILE A 301 -17.79 3.70 -3.62
CA ILE A 301 -18.09 5.01 -3.00
C ILE A 301 -19.27 4.88 -2.03
N ALA A 302 -20.33 4.19 -2.43
CA ALA A 302 -21.49 3.93 -1.57
C ALA A 302 -21.13 3.06 -0.37
N ALA A 303 -20.31 2.02 -0.57
CA ALA A 303 -19.81 1.18 0.52
C ALA A 303 -18.99 2.00 1.52
N ALA A 304 -18.08 2.87 1.05
CA ALA A 304 -17.32 3.78 1.91
C ALA A 304 -18.22 4.75 2.66
N TYR A 305 -19.19 5.35 1.97
CA TYR A 305 -20.17 6.25 2.61
C TYR A 305 -20.94 5.56 3.72
N ALA A 306 -21.47 4.36 3.47
CA ALA A 306 -22.21 3.58 4.47
C ALA A 306 -21.32 3.21 5.66
N THR A 307 -20.08 2.78 5.41
CA THR A 307 -19.10 2.43 6.45
C THR A 307 -18.82 3.63 7.36
N LEU A 308 -18.50 4.79 6.80
CA LEU A 308 -18.21 6.00 7.58
C LEU A 308 -19.41 6.43 8.41
N ARG A 309 -20.61 6.38 7.84
CA ARG A 309 -21.86 6.73 8.53
C ARG A 309 -22.18 5.78 9.65
N HIS A 310 -21.94 4.48 9.47
CA HIS A 310 -22.21 3.45 10.47
C HIS A 310 -21.25 3.55 11.66
N LEU A 311 -19.96 3.65 11.40
CA LEU A 311 -18.95 3.75 12.47
C LEU A 311 -19.03 5.06 13.22
N GLY A 312 -19.20 6.17 12.51
CA GLY A 312 -19.25 7.51 13.08
C GLY A 312 -17.99 7.86 13.88
N ASP A 313 -17.91 9.07 14.38
CA ASP A 313 -16.74 9.60 15.10
C ASP A 313 -16.39 8.78 16.36
N ALA A 314 -17.40 8.42 17.16
CA ALA A 314 -17.19 7.62 18.37
C ALA A 314 -16.71 6.19 18.05
N GLY A 315 -17.15 5.61 16.93
CA GLY A 315 -16.68 4.31 16.45
C GLY A 315 -15.20 4.35 16.11
N TYR A 316 -14.77 5.35 15.35
CA TYR A 316 -13.35 5.51 15.00
C TYR A 316 -12.48 5.78 16.23
N LEU A 317 -12.94 6.57 17.20
CA LEU A 317 -12.19 6.81 18.43
C LEU A 317 -12.00 5.50 19.23
N ARG A 318 -13.03 4.66 19.32
CA ARG A 318 -12.90 3.33 19.96
C ARG A 318 -11.95 2.41 19.21
N LEU A 319 -12.05 2.34 17.88
CA LEU A 319 -11.17 1.51 17.05
C LEU A 319 -9.70 1.98 17.13
N ALA A 320 -9.47 3.29 17.15
CA ALA A 320 -8.14 3.84 17.36
C ALA A 320 -7.56 3.46 18.73
N ALA A 321 -8.36 3.52 19.81
CA ALA A 321 -7.93 3.12 21.14
C ALA A 321 -7.55 1.63 21.19
N VAL A 322 -8.40 0.75 20.64
CA VAL A 322 -8.12 -0.70 20.57
C VAL A 322 -6.86 -0.98 19.74
N THR A 323 -6.68 -0.27 18.62
CA THR A 323 -5.50 -0.43 17.76
C THR A 323 -4.22 0.05 18.47
N ARG A 324 -4.28 1.21 19.17
CA ARG A 324 -3.16 1.72 19.98
C ARG A 324 -2.71 0.70 21.02
N ASP A 325 -3.65 0.13 21.76
CA ASP A 325 -3.33 -0.85 22.80
C ASP A 325 -2.73 -2.13 22.21
N ALA A 326 -3.20 -2.55 21.03
CA ALA A 326 -2.61 -3.67 20.30
C ALA A 326 -1.18 -3.37 19.82
N VAL A 327 -0.93 -2.16 19.31
CA VAL A 327 0.42 -1.70 18.92
C VAL A 327 1.38 -1.75 20.11
N ALA A 328 0.97 -1.21 21.26
CA ALA A 328 1.78 -1.23 22.47
C ALA A 328 2.12 -2.68 22.89
N GLY A 329 1.12 -3.56 22.93
CA GLY A 329 1.33 -4.96 23.31
C GLY A 329 2.24 -5.73 22.34
N LEU A 330 2.14 -5.48 21.03
CA LEU A 330 3.04 -6.09 20.04
C LEU A 330 4.47 -5.53 20.17
N ALA A 331 4.62 -4.22 20.38
CA ALA A 331 5.93 -3.62 20.62
C ALA A 331 6.60 -4.18 21.88
N ASP A 332 5.84 -4.38 22.95
CA ASP A 332 6.32 -5.00 24.19
C ASP A 332 6.72 -6.48 23.96
N ALA A 333 5.93 -7.21 23.15
CA ALA A 333 6.29 -8.57 22.77
C ALA A 333 7.63 -8.64 22.02
N VAL A 334 7.88 -7.71 21.09
CA VAL A 334 9.18 -7.61 20.39
C VAL A 334 10.32 -7.29 21.36
N ARG A 335 10.13 -6.33 22.29
CA ARG A 335 11.15 -5.96 23.29
C ARG A 335 11.49 -7.09 24.25
N ALA A 336 10.53 -7.98 24.52
CA ALA A 336 10.71 -9.10 25.44
C ALA A 336 11.50 -10.28 24.83
N VAL A 337 11.75 -10.28 23.51
CA VAL A 337 12.44 -11.36 22.82
C VAL A 337 13.90 -10.98 22.54
N ASP A 338 14.84 -11.71 23.13
CA ASP A 338 16.26 -11.53 22.88
C ASP A 338 16.59 -11.75 21.38
N GLY A 339 17.50 -10.95 20.85
CA GLY A 339 17.89 -11.02 19.44
C GLY A 339 17.04 -10.15 18.51
N LEU A 340 15.99 -9.50 19.03
CA LEU A 340 15.16 -8.53 18.29
C LEU A 340 15.25 -7.12 18.89
N ARG A 341 14.98 -6.12 18.07
CA ARG A 341 14.77 -4.72 18.51
C ARG A 341 13.77 -4.04 17.63
N LEU A 342 13.01 -3.12 18.18
CA LEU A 342 12.23 -2.18 17.38
C LEU A 342 13.18 -1.34 16.52
N LEU A 343 12.81 -1.09 15.28
CA LEU A 343 13.56 -0.20 14.40
C LEU A 343 13.24 1.27 14.72
N ALA A 344 11.98 1.55 15.10
CA ALA A 344 11.52 2.81 15.66
C ALA A 344 10.48 2.55 16.76
N GLU A 345 10.37 3.48 17.72
CA GLU A 345 9.22 3.50 18.63
C GLU A 345 7.95 3.77 17.82
N PRO A 346 6.85 3.02 18.05
CA PRO A 346 5.63 3.20 17.30
C PRO A 346 4.98 4.57 17.51
N GLU A 347 4.83 5.35 16.45
CA GLU A 347 4.12 6.64 16.43
C GLU A 347 2.78 6.56 15.73
N SER A 348 2.48 5.38 15.17
CA SER A 348 1.30 5.13 14.37
C SER A 348 0.78 3.72 14.66
N THR A 349 0.14 3.13 13.69
CA THR A 349 -0.41 1.77 13.73
C THR A 349 0.55 0.73 13.14
N VAL A 350 1.85 1.04 13.12
CA VAL A 350 2.91 0.15 12.63
C VAL A 350 3.83 -0.24 13.77
N VAL A 351 4.16 -1.53 13.85
CA VAL A 351 5.30 -2.02 14.61
C VAL A 351 6.33 -2.52 13.61
N CYS A 352 7.50 -1.88 13.58
CA CYS A 352 8.62 -2.24 12.71
C CYS A 352 9.81 -2.69 13.56
N PHE A 353 10.33 -3.88 13.30
CA PHE A 353 11.43 -4.45 14.07
C PHE A 353 12.45 -5.16 13.18
N THR A 354 13.66 -5.34 13.70
CA THR A 354 14.77 -6.03 13.04
C THR A 354 15.52 -6.92 14.03
N ALA A 355 16.40 -7.78 13.52
CA ALA A 355 17.31 -8.55 14.35
C ALA A 355 18.46 -7.68 14.89
N THR A 356 18.93 -7.99 16.11
CA THR A 356 20.18 -7.44 16.64
C THR A 356 21.39 -8.22 16.11
N GLU A 357 22.59 -7.74 16.39
CA GLU A 357 23.80 -8.50 16.12
C GLU A 357 23.77 -9.86 16.86
N GLY A 358 23.99 -10.94 16.13
CA GLY A 358 23.84 -12.30 16.64
C GLY A 358 22.40 -12.79 16.81
N GLY A 359 21.41 -11.98 16.42
CA GLY A 359 20.01 -12.37 16.38
C GLY A 359 19.70 -13.36 15.25
N PRO A 360 18.41 -13.76 15.09
CA PRO A 360 17.99 -14.71 14.06
C PRO A 360 18.14 -14.13 12.64
N ASP A 361 18.26 -15.00 11.65
CA ASP A 361 18.02 -14.58 10.26
C ASP A 361 16.56 -14.14 10.12
N LEU A 362 16.37 -12.90 9.66
CA LEU A 362 15.05 -12.25 9.67
C LEU A 362 14.08 -12.89 8.66
N PHE A 363 14.58 -13.36 7.52
CA PHE A 363 13.74 -14.01 6.51
C PHE A 363 13.33 -15.41 6.94
N VAL A 364 14.21 -16.14 7.65
CA VAL A 364 13.87 -17.41 8.31
C VAL A 364 12.85 -17.19 9.42
N LEU A 365 13.00 -16.14 10.22
CA LEU A 365 12.02 -15.76 11.24
C LEU A 365 10.63 -15.51 10.65
N VAL A 366 10.54 -14.83 9.51
CA VAL A 366 9.26 -14.59 8.80
C VAL A 366 8.63 -15.91 8.35
N ASP A 367 9.41 -16.86 7.84
CA ASP A 367 8.91 -18.19 7.47
C ASP A 367 8.41 -18.96 8.70
N GLU A 368 9.12 -18.88 9.83
CA GLU A 368 8.72 -19.52 11.09
C GLU A 368 7.44 -18.89 11.70
N LEU A 369 7.27 -17.57 11.57
CA LEU A 369 6.02 -16.89 11.93
C LEU A 369 4.87 -17.34 11.01
N THR A 370 5.13 -17.45 9.71
CA THR A 370 4.14 -17.94 8.74
C THR A 370 3.70 -19.37 9.04
N ALA A 371 4.63 -20.25 9.41
CA ALA A 371 4.32 -21.63 9.82
C ALA A 371 3.43 -21.70 11.09
N ARG A 372 3.44 -20.64 11.92
CA ARG A 372 2.58 -20.48 13.10
C ARG A 372 1.29 -19.71 12.79
N GLY A 373 1.04 -19.42 11.51
CA GLY A 373 -0.16 -18.74 11.03
C GLY A 373 -0.09 -17.20 11.13
N TRP A 374 1.09 -16.60 11.38
CA TRP A 374 1.28 -15.15 11.40
C TRP A 374 1.88 -14.68 10.07
N HIS A 375 1.12 -13.90 9.33
CA HIS A 375 1.52 -13.39 8.02
C HIS A 375 2.03 -11.95 8.16
N THR A 376 3.35 -11.80 8.22
CA THR A 376 4.05 -10.53 8.38
C THR A 376 4.60 -10.04 7.04
N GLN A 377 5.01 -8.76 6.99
CA GLN A 377 5.58 -8.14 5.80
C GLN A 377 7.10 -7.98 5.99
N PRO A 378 7.94 -8.86 5.40
CA PRO A 378 9.38 -8.62 5.37
C PRO A 378 9.69 -7.43 4.47
N GLN A 379 10.66 -6.62 4.89
CA GLN A 379 11.21 -5.50 4.13
C GLN A 379 12.70 -5.76 3.92
N LEU A 380 13.16 -5.52 2.69
CA LEU A 380 14.56 -5.72 2.32
C LEU A 380 15.43 -4.60 2.89
N SER A 381 16.73 -4.83 2.98
CA SER A 381 17.71 -3.80 3.33
C SER A 381 17.71 -2.67 2.30
N TYR A 382 17.87 -1.43 2.75
CA TYR A 382 17.83 -0.28 1.87
C TYR A 382 18.60 0.91 2.43
N ALA A 383 19.52 1.49 1.65
CA ALA A 383 20.23 2.73 1.96
C ALA A 383 20.85 2.77 3.37
N GLY A 384 21.49 1.67 3.81
CA GLY A 384 22.10 1.54 5.11
C GLY A 384 21.16 1.08 6.23
N LEU A 385 19.85 0.99 5.97
CA LEU A 385 18.89 0.39 6.88
C LEU A 385 18.89 -1.14 6.74
N PRO A 386 18.83 -1.89 7.84
CA PRO A 386 18.76 -3.35 7.79
C PRO A 386 17.42 -3.83 7.26
N ALA A 387 17.38 -5.09 6.81
CA ALA A 387 16.11 -5.77 6.59
C ALA A 387 15.26 -5.73 7.86
N SER A 388 13.93 -5.63 7.71
CA SER A 388 13.02 -5.47 8.83
C SER A 388 11.72 -6.22 8.61
N VAL A 389 10.94 -6.38 9.67
CA VAL A 389 9.57 -6.90 9.63
C VAL A 389 8.62 -5.75 9.93
N HIS A 390 7.66 -5.55 9.05
CA HIS A 390 6.59 -4.57 9.19
C HIS A 390 5.29 -5.28 9.61
N LEU A 391 4.67 -4.78 10.68
CA LEU A 391 3.35 -5.20 11.13
C LEU A 391 2.38 -4.01 10.99
N THR A 392 1.45 -4.11 10.06
CA THR A 392 0.27 -3.23 10.00
C THR A 392 -0.75 -3.71 11.04
N VAL A 393 -0.96 -2.91 12.08
CA VAL A 393 -1.82 -3.28 13.21
C VAL A 393 -3.21 -2.68 13.05
N THR A 394 -4.24 -3.50 13.14
CA THR A 394 -5.66 -3.10 13.11
C THR A 394 -6.38 -3.56 14.38
N ALA A 395 -7.61 -3.12 14.59
CA ALA A 395 -8.37 -3.48 15.79
C ALA A 395 -8.58 -5.00 15.94
N SER A 396 -8.66 -5.74 14.81
CA SER A 396 -8.80 -7.21 14.84
C SER A 396 -7.61 -7.95 15.44
N VAL A 397 -6.46 -7.29 15.56
CA VAL A 397 -5.23 -7.86 16.15
C VAL A 397 -5.33 -7.90 17.68
N ALA A 398 -6.09 -6.99 18.31
CA ALA A 398 -6.12 -6.85 19.77
C ALA A 398 -6.37 -8.17 20.54
N PRO A 399 -7.34 -9.04 20.17
CA PRO A 399 -7.54 -10.30 20.87
C PRO A 399 -6.40 -11.32 20.64
N ARG A 400 -5.48 -11.06 19.72
CA ARG A 400 -4.38 -11.95 19.35
C ARG A 400 -3.02 -11.55 19.95
N VAL A 401 -2.91 -10.38 20.55
CA VAL A 401 -1.65 -9.86 21.11
C VAL A 401 -1.02 -10.83 22.11
N ALA A 402 -1.84 -11.44 22.97
CA ALA A 402 -1.36 -12.40 23.97
C ALA A 402 -0.82 -13.70 23.36
N GLU A 403 -1.27 -14.07 22.15
CA GLU A 403 -0.79 -15.26 21.42
C GLU A 403 0.55 -14.95 20.68
N PHE A 404 0.70 -13.72 20.19
CA PHE A 404 1.83 -13.33 19.36
C PHE A 404 3.18 -13.40 20.06
N GLY A 405 3.29 -12.97 21.33
CA GLY A 405 4.56 -12.95 22.06
C GLY A 405 5.19 -14.33 22.21
N PRO A 406 4.48 -15.33 22.73
CA PRO A 406 4.98 -16.71 22.80
C PRO A 406 5.32 -17.31 21.43
N ASP A 407 4.50 -17.07 20.41
CA ASP A 407 4.76 -17.55 19.05
C ASP A 407 5.99 -16.86 18.43
N LEU A 408 6.21 -15.59 18.70
CA LEU A 408 7.40 -14.85 18.26
C LEU A 408 8.68 -15.43 18.91
N ALA A 409 8.66 -15.69 20.22
CA ALA A 409 9.79 -16.30 20.90
C ALA A 409 10.11 -17.70 20.34
N ALA A 410 9.09 -18.53 20.17
CA ALA A 410 9.26 -19.87 19.57
C ALA A 410 9.73 -19.81 18.10
N ALA A 411 9.31 -18.80 17.34
CA ALA A 411 9.79 -18.59 15.98
C ALA A 411 11.26 -18.15 15.93
N VAL A 412 11.71 -17.33 16.89
CA VAL A 412 13.12 -16.93 17.03
C VAL A 412 13.98 -18.13 17.38
N GLU A 413 13.57 -18.99 18.33
CA GLU A 413 14.27 -20.21 18.65
C GLU A 413 14.38 -21.15 17.43
N ALA A 414 13.30 -21.34 16.69
CA ALA A 414 13.29 -22.15 15.48
C ALA A 414 14.17 -21.55 14.37
N ALA A 415 14.18 -20.24 14.20
CA ALA A 415 15.04 -19.56 13.24
C ALA A 415 16.52 -19.69 13.59
N HIS A 416 16.89 -19.61 14.88
CA HIS A 416 18.25 -19.90 15.34
C HIS A 416 18.65 -21.36 15.10
N ALA A 417 17.77 -22.33 15.35
CA ALA A 417 17.99 -23.71 15.10
C ALA A 417 18.18 -24.05 13.61
N ALA A 418 17.41 -23.39 12.74
CA ALA A 418 17.56 -23.53 11.29
C ALA A 418 18.85 -22.87 10.76
N GLY A 419 19.32 -21.83 11.44
CA GLY A 419 20.47 -21.03 11.02
C GLY A 419 20.16 -20.11 9.83
N PRO A 420 21.13 -19.27 9.44
CA PRO A 420 20.93 -18.30 8.37
C PRO A 420 20.86 -18.98 6.99
N VAL A 421 19.92 -18.53 6.17
CA VAL A 421 19.84 -18.91 4.75
C VAL A 421 20.94 -18.20 3.98
N ARG A 422 21.70 -18.98 3.22
CA ARG A 422 22.77 -18.47 2.35
C ARG A 422 22.47 -18.85 0.91
N LEU A 423 22.68 -17.90 0.02
CA LEU A 423 22.66 -18.21 -1.41
C LEU A 423 23.78 -19.20 -1.75
N PRO A 424 23.49 -20.25 -2.53
CA PRO A 424 24.55 -21.07 -3.12
C PRO A 424 25.60 -20.19 -3.82
N ALA A 425 26.87 -20.51 -3.68
CA ALA A 425 27.96 -19.66 -4.19
C ALA A 425 27.83 -19.36 -5.70
N GLU A 426 27.38 -20.34 -6.47
CA GLU A 426 27.13 -20.20 -7.90
C GLU A 426 26.00 -19.21 -8.20
N LEU A 427 24.90 -19.29 -7.43
CA LEU A 427 23.77 -18.39 -7.56
C LEU A 427 24.14 -16.96 -7.12
N ALA A 428 24.88 -16.82 -6.02
CA ALA A 428 25.38 -15.52 -5.58
C ALA A 428 26.31 -14.86 -6.62
N ALA A 429 27.21 -15.65 -7.21
CA ALA A 429 28.08 -15.18 -8.29
C ALA A 429 27.29 -14.80 -9.55
N LEU A 430 26.29 -15.59 -9.92
CA LEU A 430 25.42 -15.31 -11.05
C LEU A 430 24.65 -13.98 -10.84
N VAL A 431 23.98 -13.82 -9.68
CA VAL A 431 23.22 -12.59 -9.35
C VAL A 431 24.15 -11.36 -9.33
N GLY A 432 25.37 -11.50 -8.81
CA GLY A 432 26.36 -10.42 -8.79
C GLY A 432 26.91 -10.05 -10.17
N ALA A 433 26.86 -10.96 -11.14
CA ALA A 433 27.33 -10.74 -12.52
C ALA A 433 26.20 -10.33 -13.50
N LEU A 434 24.93 -10.58 -13.15
CA LEU A 434 23.79 -10.28 -14.02
C LEU A 434 23.55 -8.78 -14.12
N THR A 435 23.37 -8.31 -15.35
CA THR A 435 22.78 -6.98 -15.61
C THR A 435 21.29 -7.11 -15.93
N PRO A 436 20.50 -6.04 -15.73
CA PRO A 436 19.07 -6.07 -16.07
C PRO A 436 18.79 -6.46 -17.52
N GLU A 437 19.68 -6.06 -18.47
CA GLU A 437 19.56 -6.32 -19.91
C GLU A 437 19.85 -7.79 -20.27
N ALA A 438 20.65 -8.48 -19.47
CA ALA A 438 20.98 -9.89 -19.66
C ALA A 438 19.86 -10.84 -19.16
N LEU A 439 18.88 -10.30 -18.43
CA LEU A 439 17.79 -11.09 -17.86
C LEU A 439 16.76 -11.41 -18.95
N THR A 440 16.65 -12.69 -19.29
CA THR A 440 15.62 -13.21 -20.22
C THR A 440 14.54 -13.96 -19.45
N PRO A 441 13.30 -14.12 -20.00
CA PRO A 441 12.26 -14.94 -19.40
C PRO A 441 12.72 -16.35 -19.04
N ASP A 442 13.48 -17.01 -19.95
CA ASP A 442 13.98 -18.37 -19.73
C ASP A 442 14.97 -18.45 -18.55
N LEU A 443 15.81 -17.39 -18.40
CA LEU A 443 16.72 -17.30 -17.25
C LEU A 443 15.95 -17.11 -15.94
N VAL A 444 14.86 -16.33 -15.96
CA VAL A 444 13.99 -16.15 -14.78
C VAL A 444 13.29 -17.46 -14.42
N VAL A 445 12.80 -18.20 -15.41
CA VAL A 445 12.23 -19.56 -15.19
C VAL A 445 13.29 -20.48 -14.58
N GLY A 446 14.52 -20.47 -15.10
CA GLY A 446 15.63 -21.28 -14.55
C GLY A 446 16.01 -20.87 -13.13
N LEU A 447 16.05 -19.57 -12.83
CA LEU A 447 16.28 -19.05 -11.48
C LEU A 447 15.13 -19.44 -10.53
N ALA A 448 13.90 -19.33 -11.00
CA ALA A 448 12.72 -19.73 -10.25
C ALA A 448 12.75 -21.23 -9.92
N ALA A 449 13.06 -22.09 -10.89
CA ALA A 449 13.22 -23.52 -10.68
C ALA A 449 14.36 -23.83 -9.68
N GLY A 450 15.49 -23.13 -9.79
CA GLY A 450 16.61 -23.27 -8.83
C GLY A 450 16.28 -22.82 -7.41
N LEU A 451 15.25 -21.99 -7.24
CA LEU A 451 14.71 -21.55 -5.94
C LEU A 451 13.53 -22.42 -5.45
N GLY A 452 13.18 -23.50 -6.18
CA GLY A 452 12.03 -24.33 -5.86
C GLY A 452 10.67 -23.70 -6.25
N LEU A 453 10.69 -22.67 -7.09
CA LEU A 453 9.49 -21.99 -7.59
C LEU A 453 8.87 -22.67 -8.83
N GLY A 454 9.47 -23.74 -9.34
CA GLY A 454 9.11 -24.36 -10.62
C GLY A 454 8.67 -25.82 -10.57
N ASP A 455 8.96 -26.55 -9.51
CA ASP A 455 8.64 -27.98 -9.40
C ASP A 455 7.42 -28.20 -8.47
N GLY A 456 6.24 -28.09 -9.02
CA GLY A 456 5.09 -28.81 -8.46
C GLY A 456 5.39 -30.31 -8.54
N GLY A 457 5.67 -30.92 -7.37
CA GLY A 457 6.18 -32.25 -7.16
C GLY A 457 5.72 -33.32 -8.16
N SER A 458 6.67 -34.16 -8.51
CA SER A 458 6.53 -35.38 -9.29
C SER A 458 5.69 -36.48 -8.61
N ASP A 459 4.45 -36.16 -8.22
CA ASP A 459 3.44 -37.12 -7.76
C ASP A 459 2.03 -36.72 -8.22
N ALA A 460 1.86 -36.53 -9.55
CA ALA A 460 0.57 -36.55 -10.17
C ALA A 460 0.71 -37.23 -11.52
N GLY A 461 0.09 -38.40 -11.63
CA GLY A 461 0.09 -39.18 -12.83
C GLY A 461 -0.48 -38.44 -14.04
N ASP A 462 0.17 -38.69 -15.16
CA ASP A 462 -0.24 -38.67 -16.54
C ASP A 462 -1.43 -37.75 -16.89
N GLY A 463 -1.11 -36.52 -17.32
CA GLY A 463 -2.08 -35.57 -17.87
C GLY A 463 -1.33 -34.44 -18.54
N GLY A 464 -1.03 -34.60 -19.85
CA GLY A 464 -0.24 -33.67 -20.65
C GLY A 464 -0.80 -32.25 -20.69
N GLY A 465 0.03 -31.32 -20.28
CA GLY A 465 -0.13 -29.90 -20.49
C GLY A 465 1.25 -29.29 -20.70
N ASP A 466 1.67 -29.20 -21.98
CA ASP A 466 2.95 -28.58 -22.39
C ASP A 466 2.86 -27.04 -22.24
N GLY A 467 3.37 -26.54 -21.13
CA GLY A 467 3.69 -25.11 -20.98
C GLY A 467 4.49 -24.87 -19.69
N PRO A 468 5.60 -24.11 -19.70
CA PRO A 468 6.28 -23.72 -18.49
C PRO A 468 5.44 -22.70 -17.72
N GLY A 469 4.50 -23.20 -16.92
CA GLY A 469 3.77 -22.40 -15.93
C GLY A 469 4.67 -22.20 -14.71
N ALA A 470 4.70 -21.01 -14.14
CA ALA A 470 5.27 -20.84 -12.81
C ALA A 470 4.44 -21.67 -11.82
N GLY A 471 5.06 -22.65 -11.19
CA GLY A 471 4.45 -23.48 -10.14
C GLY A 471 3.99 -22.61 -8.94
N PRO A 472 3.30 -23.20 -7.97
CA PRO A 472 2.88 -22.48 -6.77
C PRO A 472 4.10 -21.88 -6.07
N LEU A 473 3.94 -20.66 -5.52
CA LEU A 473 4.98 -20.05 -4.69
C LEU A 473 5.35 -20.99 -3.53
N PRO A 474 6.65 -21.10 -3.18
CA PRO A 474 7.07 -21.96 -2.10
C PRO A 474 6.44 -21.50 -0.78
N GLU A 475 6.18 -22.44 0.12
CA GLU A 475 5.68 -22.14 1.45
C GLU A 475 6.69 -21.33 2.27
N ARG A 476 8.00 -21.51 1.98
CA ARG A 476 9.12 -20.83 2.63
C ARG A 476 9.79 -19.86 1.65
N MET A 477 9.81 -18.58 2.02
CA MET A 477 10.27 -17.49 1.17
C MET A 477 11.66 -16.95 1.55
N ALA A 478 12.31 -17.50 2.60
CA ALA A 478 13.57 -16.97 3.10
C ALA A 478 14.66 -16.93 2.02
N LEU A 479 14.81 -17.97 1.20
CA LEU A 479 15.81 -18.02 0.13
C LEU A 479 15.51 -16.98 -0.96
N VAL A 480 14.24 -16.81 -1.33
CA VAL A 480 13.79 -15.80 -2.32
C VAL A 480 14.06 -14.41 -1.80
N ASN A 481 13.69 -14.12 -0.55
CA ASN A 481 13.93 -12.83 0.07
C ASN A 481 15.43 -12.53 0.20
N THR A 482 16.25 -13.52 0.54
CA THR A 482 17.72 -13.38 0.60
C THR A 482 18.31 -13.07 -0.78
N LEU A 483 17.81 -13.71 -1.84
CA LEU A 483 18.21 -13.39 -3.21
C LEU A 483 17.82 -11.96 -3.61
N LEU A 484 16.58 -11.58 -3.34
CA LEU A 484 16.09 -10.24 -3.65
C LEU A 484 16.83 -9.17 -2.83
N ASP A 485 17.20 -9.46 -1.58
CA ASP A 485 17.96 -8.54 -0.74
C ASP A 485 19.38 -8.33 -1.26
N ALA A 486 20.02 -9.39 -1.73
CA ALA A 486 21.37 -9.35 -2.32
C ALA A 486 21.40 -8.71 -3.74
N ALA A 487 20.29 -8.74 -4.47
CA ALA A 487 20.22 -8.24 -5.83
C ALA A 487 20.22 -6.70 -5.90
N PRO A 488 21.00 -6.07 -6.80
CA PRO A 488 20.91 -4.63 -7.04
C PRO A 488 19.49 -4.20 -7.41
N PRO A 489 19.03 -2.98 -7.03
CA PRO A 489 17.66 -2.53 -7.27
C PRO A 489 17.17 -2.70 -8.71
N ALA A 490 17.97 -2.30 -9.71
CA ALA A 490 17.59 -2.41 -11.11
C ALA A 490 17.42 -3.87 -11.59
N LEU A 491 18.24 -4.79 -11.07
CA LEU A 491 18.10 -6.22 -11.34
C LEU A 491 16.84 -6.79 -10.66
N ARG A 492 16.58 -6.36 -9.41
CA ARG A 492 15.38 -6.73 -8.65
C ARG A 492 14.09 -6.29 -9.37
N GLU A 493 14.06 -5.05 -9.86
CA GLU A 493 12.94 -4.52 -10.64
C GLU A 493 12.68 -5.36 -11.90
N ARG A 494 13.73 -5.71 -12.63
CA ARG A 494 13.61 -6.54 -13.84
C ARG A 494 13.15 -7.96 -13.51
N LEU A 495 13.70 -8.59 -12.48
CA LEU A 495 13.27 -9.90 -11.98
C LEU A 495 11.77 -9.92 -11.65
N LEU A 496 11.29 -8.90 -10.94
CA LEU A 496 9.87 -8.80 -10.58
C LEU A 496 8.97 -8.61 -11.80
N VAL A 497 9.37 -7.79 -12.79
CA VAL A 497 8.62 -7.59 -14.03
C VAL A 497 8.47 -8.91 -14.79
N GLU A 498 9.56 -9.63 -15.00
CA GLU A 498 9.52 -10.91 -15.71
C GLU A 498 8.72 -11.96 -14.93
N PHE A 499 8.93 -12.06 -13.63
CA PHE A 499 8.23 -13.02 -12.77
C PHE A 499 6.70 -12.76 -12.77
N VAL A 500 6.27 -11.52 -12.57
CA VAL A 500 4.83 -11.17 -12.61
C VAL A 500 4.26 -11.42 -14.00
N GLY A 501 5.03 -11.14 -15.06
CA GLY A 501 4.64 -11.46 -16.44
C GLY A 501 4.41 -12.96 -16.66
N LEU A 502 5.17 -13.84 -15.98
CA LEU A 502 4.97 -15.28 -15.99
C LEU A 502 3.69 -15.71 -15.26
N LEU A 503 3.32 -15.00 -14.19
CA LEU A 503 2.09 -15.27 -13.43
C LEU A 503 0.82 -14.78 -14.14
N GLN A 504 0.93 -13.70 -14.92
CA GLN A 504 -0.20 -13.07 -15.61
C GLN A 504 -0.36 -13.64 -17.03
N ARG A 505 -0.59 -14.94 -17.15
CA ARG A 505 -0.85 -15.60 -18.42
C ARG A 505 -2.34 -15.97 -18.55
N PRO A 506 -2.93 -15.81 -19.75
CA PRO A 506 -4.28 -16.30 -19.97
C PRO A 506 -4.32 -17.83 -19.83
N THR A 507 -5.36 -18.34 -19.20
CA THR A 507 -5.67 -19.76 -19.21
C THR A 507 -6.45 -20.04 -20.49
N TRP A 508 -5.86 -20.82 -21.42
CA TRP A 508 -6.55 -21.30 -22.60
C TRP A 508 -7.14 -22.66 -22.25
N GLY A 509 -8.44 -22.86 -22.54
CA GLY A 509 -9.06 -24.20 -22.42
C GLY A 509 -8.34 -25.18 -23.34
N SER A 510 -8.16 -26.42 -22.88
CA SER A 510 -7.82 -27.51 -23.78
C SER A 510 -8.94 -27.60 -24.82
N ASP A 511 -8.60 -27.56 -26.12
CA ASP A 511 -9.47 -27.94 -27.19
C ASP A 511 -9.74 -29.48 -27.07
N ASP A 512 -10.73 -29.87 -26.26
CA ASP A 512 -11.31 -31.21 -26.26
C ASP A 512 -12.73 -31.16 -26.84
#